data_d73a0f074e9bd6fbd1b1ff03741d4821
#
_entry.id   d73a0f074e9bd6fbd1b1ff03741d4821
#
_cell.length_a   1.000
_cell.length_b   1.000
_cell.length_c   1.000
_cell.angle_alpha   90.00
_cell.angle_beta   90.00
_cell.angle_gamma   90.00
#
_symmetry.space_group_name_H-M   'P 1'
#
loop_
_entity.id
_entity.type
_entity.pdbx_description
1 polymer ?
#
loop_
_entity_poly.entity_id
_entity_poly.type
_entity_poly.pdbx_seq_one_letter_code
_entity_poly.pdbx_strand_id
1 'polypeptide(L)'
;KKCPKAWEYKYIQKLKGTLQANTHLKRGSNIHLLLEHFEELLEYLKTKDIQKLDFYFKENEISLEDFMNSEELKIVLEFANSELGKDILYKKSVREQEILFDSEFNVFLGDRKDSNFVGFIDRVNISDDSLELIDFKTGKYKEPNFQKYDQLMVYAMYMFKRYKVNKIKIRFVYVEHNLENSLELSPSMIEFWSNSLKNTVTEIHNTKRFKKNKNNLCPWCDFVLICDPKLIKNRKDYDKIKDQIPKEILEKIEN
;
A
#
# COMPACT_ATOMS: atom_id res chain seq x y z
N LYS A 1 7.15 -8.77 -8.31
CA LYS A 1 8.57 -9.00 -8.78
C LYS A 1 8.94 -7.93 -9.82
N LYS A 2 9.04 -6.64 -9.42
CA LYS A 2 9.34 -5.57 -10.39
C LYS A 2 10.79 -5.63 -10.84
N CYS A 3 11.76 -5.67 -9.93
CA CYS A 3 13.19 -5.80 -10.22
C CYS A 3 13.94 -6.44 -9.05
N PRO A 4 14.54 -7.63 -9.19
CA PRO A 4 15.32 -8.27 -8.13
C PRO A 4 16.47 -7.40 -7.62
N LYS A 5 17.16 -6.69 -8.51
CA LYS A 5 18.28 -5.80 -8.13
C LYS A 5 17.83 -4.61 -7.26
N ALA A 6 16.66 -4.02 -7.53
CA ALA A 6 16.11 -2.97 -6.68
C ALA A 6 15.74 -3.51 -5.28
N TRP A 7 15.24 -4.74 -5.20
CA TRP A 7 15.00 -5.43 -3.94
C TRP A 7 16.30 -5.64 -3.14
N GLU A 8 17.37 -6.11 -3.79
CA GLU A 8 18.69 -6.25 -3.18
C GLU A 8 19.20 -4.92 -2.60
N TYR A 9 19.12 -3.83 -3.37
CA TYR A 9 19.53 -2.50 -2.90
C TYR A 9 18.77 -2.09 -1.62
N LYS A 10 17.45 -2.28 -1.62
CA LYS A 10 16.60 -1.86 -0.52
C LYS A 10 16.76 -2.73 0.74
N TYR A 11 16.72 -4.04 0.60
CA TYR A 11 16.54 -4.96 1.73
C TYR A 11 17.83 -5.66 2.16
N ILE A 12 18.78 -5.92 1.25
CA ILE A 12 20.08 -6.52 1.59
C ILE A 12 21.11 -5.44 1.86
N GLN A 13 21.29 -4.51 0.92
CA GLN A 13 22.27 -3.43 1.04
C GLN A 13 21.76 -2.25 1.89
N LYS A 14 20.48 -2.22 2.23
CA LYS A 14 19.81 -1.18 3.03
C LYS A 14 20.05 0.24 2.52
N LEU A 15 20.17 0.40 1.21
CA LEU A 15 20.36 1.71 0.59
C LEU A 15 19.09 2.54 0.69
N LYS A 16 19.25 3.83 0.99
CA LYS A 16 18.14 4.79 0.93
C LYS A 16 17.86 5.15 -0.54
N GLY A 17 16.58 5.37 -0.86
CA GLY A 17 16.19 5.92 -2.15
C GLY A 17 16.80 7.30 -2.38
N THR A 18 17.16 7.60 -3.61
CA THR A 18 17.93 8.80 -3.97
C THR A 18 17.07 10.00 -4.39
N LEU A 19 15.78 9.80 -4.56
CA LEU A 19 14.82 10.84 -4.96
C LEU A 19 13.76 11.05 -3.88
N GLN A 20 13.33 12.31 -3.70
CA GLN A 20 12.27 12.63 -2.75
C GLN A 20 10.91 12.05 -3.20
N ALA A 21 10.07 11.75 -2.22
CA ALA A 21 8.72 11.25 -2.46
C ALA A 21 7.91 12.22 -3.34
N ASN A 22 7.18 11.67 -4.29
CA ASN A 22 6.37 12.44 -5.23
C ASN A 22 5.09 12.96 -4.54
N THR A 23 4.61 14.15 -4.91
CA THR A 23 3.35 14.77 -4.41
C THR A 23 2.14 13.85 -4.55
N HIS A 24 2.10 13.01 -5.60
CA HIS A 24 1.05 11.99 -5.76
C HIS A 24 1.02 10.94 -4.65
N LEU A 25 2.15 10.64 -4.02
CA LEU A 25 2.20 9.73 -2.88
C LEU A 25 1.55 10.35 -1.65
N LYS A 26 1.75 11.66 -1.43
CA LYS A 26 1.15 12.38 -0.29
C LYS A 26 -0.38 12.42 -0.40
N ARG A 27 -0.92 12.71 -1.60
CA ARG A 27 -2.36 12.68 -1.85
C ARG A 27 -2.98 11.31 -1.51
N GLY A 28 -2.35 10.23 -2.01
CA GLY A 28 -2.80 8.87 -1.70
C GLY A 28 -2.78 8.57 -0.20
N SER A 29 -1.70 8.93 0.49
CA SER A 29 -1.57 8.75 1.93
C SER A 29 -2.63 9.53 2.72
N ASN A 30 -2.97 10.75 2.30
CA ASN A 30 -4.01 11.54 2.96
C ASN A 30 -5.39 10.91 2.81
N ILE A 31 -5.73 10.35 1.64
CA ILE A 31 -6.99 9.63 1.43
C ILE A 31 -7.06 8.39 2.34
N HIS A 32 -5.96 7.59 2.42
CA HIS A 32 -5.91 6.45 3.32
C HIS A 32 -6.10 6.87 4.78
N LEU A 33 -5.43 7.93 5.22
CA LEU A 33 -5.54 8.47 6.57
C LEU A 33 -7.00 8.89 6.90
N LEU A 34 -7.70 9.53 5.97
CA LEU A 34 -9.10 9.90 6.15
C LEU A 34 -10.04 8.67 6.20
N LEU A 35 -9.73 7.63 5.44
CA LEU A 35 -10.49 6.36 5.47
C LEU A 35 -10.22 5.55 6.74
N GLU A 36 -8.98 5.57 7.24
CA GLU A 36 -8.61 4.99 8.52
C GLU A 36 -9.38 5.62 9.67
N HIS A 37 -9.44 6.95 9.70
CA HIS A 37 -10.10 7.75 10.74
C HIS A 37 -11.50 8.24 10.33
N PHE A 38 -12.21 7.43 9.54
CA PHE A 38 -13.51 7.84 8.99
C PHE A 38 -14.57 8.10 10.06
N GLU A 39 -14.56 7.39 11.16
CA GLU A 39 -15.52 7.56 12.26
C GLU A 39 -15.27 8.90 12.99
N GLU A 40 -14.01 9.25 13.23
CA GLU A 40 -13.58 10.52 13.80
C GLU A 40 -13.94 11.70 12.87
N LEU A 41 -13.75 11.51 11.55
CA LEU A 41 -14.18 12.48 10.53
C LEU A 41 -15.70 12.70 10.57
N LEU A 42 -16.50 11.64 10.64
CA LEU A 42 -17.96 11.76 10.75
C LEU A 42 -18.38 12.46 12.04
N GLU A 43 -17.70 12.21 13.14
CA GLU A 43 -17.96 12.86 14.42
C GLU A 43 -17.66 14.37 14.33
N TYR A 44 -16.53 14.76 13.72
CA TYR A 44 -16.24 16.16 13.43
C TYR A 44 -17.34 16.81 12.59
N LEU A 45 -17.76 16.18 11.51
CA LEU A 45 -18.80 16.75 10.64
C LEU A 45 -20.12 17.01 11.38
N LYS A 46 -20.44 16.21 12.40
CA LYS A 46 -21.64 16.36 13.25
C LYS A 46 -21.44 17.42 14.34
N THR A 47 -20.33 17.38 15.06
CA THR A 47 -20.11 18.15 16.29
C THR A 47 -19.33 19.45 16.06
N LYS A 48 -18.59 19.55 14.97
CA LYS A 48 -17.61 20.59 14.67
C LYS A 48 -16.47 20.67 15.70
N ASP A 49 -16.26 19.59 16.46
CA ASP A 49 -15.13 19.45 17.38
C ASP A 49 -13.84 19.19 16.61
N ILE A 50 -12.98 20.21 16.50
CA ILE A 50 -11.73 20.15 15.72
C ILE A 50 -10.75 19.10 16.26
N GLN A 51 -10.82 18.74 17.54
CA GLN A 51 -9.95 17.73 18.13
C GLN A 51 -10.14 16.35 17.45
N LYS A 52 -11.31 16.11 16.86
CA LYS A 52 -11.58 14.91 16.06
C LYS A 52 -10.75 14.83 14.78
N LEU A 53 -10.12 15.91 14.35
CA LEU A 53 -9.23 15.96 13.19
C LEU A 53 -7.73 16.01 13.56
N ASP A 54 -7.38 15.87 14.82
CA ASP A 54 -5.98 15.88 15.27
C ASP A 54 -5.09 14.89 14.53
N PHE A 55 -5.63 13.72 14.17
CA PHE A 55 -4.93 12.71 13.36
C PHE A 55 -4.45 13.27 12.02
N TYR A 56 -5.26 14.14 11.39
CA TYR A 56 -4.95 14.69 10.07
C TYR A 56 -3.97 15.87 10.17
N PHE A 57 -4.17 16.78 11.12
CA PHE A 57 -3.32 17.95 11.29
C PHE A 57 -1.94 17.63 11.87
N LYS A 58 -1.75 16.50 12.55
CA LYS A 58 -0.42 16.01 12.93
C LYS A 58 0.46 15.63 11.74
N GLU A 59 -0.16 15.14 10.66
CA GLU A 59 0.53 14.67 9.45
C GLU A 59 0.57 15.75 8.35
N ASN A 60 -0.26 16.80 8.46
CA ASN A 60 -0.43 17.82 7.45
C ASN A 60 -0.49 19.23 8.07
N GLU A 61 0.48 20.06 7.71
CA GLU A 61 0.54 21.48 8.12
C GLU A 61 -0.34 22.34 7.19
N ILE A 62 -1.67 22.25 7.36
CA ILE A 62 -2.65 23.03 6.59
C ILE A 62 -3.69 23.66 7.51
N SER A 63 -4.36 24.71 7.04
CA SER A 63 -5.48 25.31 7.77
C SER A 63 -6.74 24.43 7.72
N LEU A 64 -7.68 24.67 8.65
CA LEU A 64 -8.99 24.00 8.61
C LEU A 64 -9.75 24.35 7.33
N GLU A 65 -9.64 25.58 6.84
CA GLU A 65 -10.27 26.02 5.60
C GLU A 65 -9.72 25.25 4.39
N ASP A 66 -8.40 25.11 4.27
CA ASP A 66 -7.76 24.34 3.22
C ASP A 66 -8.15 22.86 3.29
N PHE A 67 -8.21 22.31 4.51
CA PHE A 67 -8.69 20.94 4.71
C PHE A 67 -10.13 20.76 4.22
N MET A 68 -11.05 21.65 4.63
CA MET A 68 -12.46 21.56 4.23
C MET A 68 -12.67 21.73 2.72
N ASN A 69 -11.74 22.39 2.02
CA ASN A 69 -11.75 22.57 0.57
C ASN A 69 -10.90 21.53 -0.19
N SER A 70 -10.23 20.63 0.53
CA SER A 70 -9.31 19.65 -0.09
C SER A 70 -10.01 18.67 -1.02
N GLU A 71 -9.31 18.27 -2.06
CA GLU A 71 -9.78 17.24 -3.00
C GLU A 71 -9.90 15.88 -2.31
N GLU A 72 -8.98 15.57 -1.40
CA GLU A 72 -8.95 14.32 -0.64
C GLU A 72 -10.19 14.14 0.21
N LEU A 73 -10.63 15.20 0.91
CA LEU A 73 -11.85 15.17 1.70
C LEU A 73 -13.09 14.95 0.81
N LYS A 74 -13.17 15.65 -0.32
CA LYS A 74 -14.29 15.47 -1.28
C LYS A 74 -14.38 14.04 -1.76
N ILE A 75 -13.26 13.45 -2.18
CA ILE A 75 -13.20 12.06 -2.65
C ILE A 75 -13.70 11.10 -1.57
N VAL A 76 -13.23 11.25 -0.33
CA VAL A 76 -13.64 10.36 0.76
C VAL A 76 -15.12 10.50 1.07
N LEU A 77 -15.68 11.72 1.08
CA LEU A 77 -17.10 11.95 1.32
C LEU A 77 -17.99 11.44 0.16
N GLU A 78 -17.56 11.64 -1.09
CA GLU A 78 -18.26 11.09 -2.26
C GLU A 78 -18.28 9.57 -2.22
N PHE A 79 -17.13 8.95 -1.93
CA PHE A 79 -17.05 7.50 -1.74
C PHE A 79 -17.96 7.02 -0.62
N ALA A 80 -17.92 7.65 0.55
CA ALA A 80 -18.73 7.28 1.71
C ALA A 80 -20.25 7.38 1.45
N ASN A 81 -20.66 8.26 0.55
CA ASN A 81 -22.06 8.39 0.13
C ASN A 81 -22.47 7.41 -0.96
N SER A 82 -21.52 6.78 -1.64
CA SER A 82 -21.80 5.74 -2.64
C SER A 82 -22.36 4.47 -1.99
N GLU A 83 -23.00 3.61 -2.77
CA GLU A 83 -23.47 2.31 -2.29
C GLU A 83 -22.32 1.42 -1.82
N LEU A 84 -21.21 1.41 -2.58
CA LEU A 84 -20.01 0.66 -2.23
C LEU A 84 -19.37 1.18 -0.94
N GLY A 85 -19.25 2.49 -0.77
CA GLY A 85 -18.71 3.10 0.43
C GLY A 85 -19.58 2.80 1.67
N LYS A 86 -20.91 2.86 1.54
CA LYS A 86 -21.86 2.48 2.60
C LYS A 86 -21.72 1.01 2.99
N ASP A 87 -21.59 0.12 2.01
CA ASP A 87 -21.37 -1.32 2.27
C ASP A 87 -20.07 -1.58 3.03
N ILE A 88 -19.06 -0.76 2.86
CA ILE A 88 -17.73 -0.97 3.45
C ILE A 88 -17.54 -0.23 4.77
N LEU A 89 -17.80 1.09 4.78
CA LEU A 89 -17.33 1.97 5.85
C LEU A 89 -18.18 1.89 7.12
N TYR A 90 -19.43 1.45 7.03
CA TYR A 90 -20.35 1.39 8.17
C TYR A 90 -20.45 0.02 8.84
N LYS A 91 -19.67 -0.96 8.37
CA LYS A 91 -19.57 -2.28 9.03
C LYS A 91 -18.62 -2.23 10.22
N LYS A 92 -18.85 -3.11 11.20
CA LYS A 92 -17.88 -3.36 12.27
C LYS A 92 -16.53 -3.76 11.68
N SER A 93 -15.47 -3.06 12.06
CA SER A 93 -14.17 -3.27 11.46
C SER A 93 -13.00 -3.06 12.41
N VAL A 94 -11.83 -3.56 12.00
CA VAL A 94 -10.52 -3.16 12.49
C VAL A 94 -9.81 -2.43 11.34
N ARG A 95 -9.14 -1.32 11.65
CA ARG A 95 -8.42 -0.46 10.68
C ARG A 95 -6.93 -0.62 10.92
N GLU A 96 -6.12 -0.45 9.86
CA GLU A 96 -4.66 -0.58 9.90
C GLU A 96 -4.20 -1.82 10.67
N GLN A 97 -4.86 -2.98 10.37
CA GLN A 97 -4.55 -4.22 11.05
C GLN A 97 -3.11 -4.65 10.74
N GLU A 98 -2.24 -4.55 11.73
CA GLU A 98 -0.89 -5.09 11.61
C GLU A 98 -0.91 -6.61 11.53
N ILE A 99 -0.11 -7.15 10.63
CA ILE A 99 0.14 -8.57 10.49
C ILE A 99 1.64 -8.84 10.52
N LEU A 100 2.02 -9.84 11.30
CA LEU A 100 3.42 -10.23 11.50
C LEU A 100 3.60 -11.71 11.21
N PHE A 101 4.65 -12.05 10.45
CA PHE A 101 5.05 -13.43 10.21
C PHE A 101 6.50 -13.68 10.62
N ASP A 102 6.78 -14.90 11.03
CA ASP A 102 8.13 -15.42 11.17
C ASP A 102 8.76 -15.78 9.81
N SER A 103 9.98 -16.31 9.82
CA SER A 103 10.71 -16.72 8.61
C SER A 103 10.04 -17.86 7.84
N GLU A 104 9.18 -18.64 8.49
CA GLU A 104 8.45 -19.76 7.90
C GLU A 104 7.01 -19.41 7.50
N PHE A 105 6.65 -18.14 7.57
CA PHE A 105 5.28 -17.65 7.33
C PHE A 105 4.24 -18.21 8.31
N ASN A 106 4.64 -18.47 9.56
CA ASN A 106 3.68 -18.65 10.62
C ASN A 106 3.29 -17.29 11.21
N VAL A 107 2.07 -17.23 11.76
CA VAL A 107 1.62 -16.04 12.50
C VAL A 107 2.57 -15.79 13.66
N PHE A 108 3.16 -14.60 13.69
CA PHE A 108 4.04 -14.16 14.75
C PHE A 108 3.29 -13.20 15.69
N LEU A 109 3.36 -13.44 16.99
CA LEU A 109 2.64 -12.67 18.01
C LEU A 109 3.59 -11.87 18.93
N GLY A 110 4.86 -11.81 18.57
CA GLY A 110 5.87 -11.04 19.32
C GLY A 110 6.02 -9.60 18.81
N ASP A 111 7.10 -8.95 19.23
CA ASP A 111 7.40 -7.59 18.82
C ASP A 111 7.69 -7.50 17.31
N ARG A 112 7.21 -6.45 16.68
CA ARG A 112 7.42 -6.18 15.23
C ARG A 112 8.88 -6.25 14.81
N LYS A 113 9.81 -5.78 15.65
CA LYS A 113 11.26 -5.79 15.38
C LYS A 113 11.84 -7.19 15.20
N ASP A 114 11.19 -8.21 15.77
CA ASP A 114 11.63 -9.60 15.75
C ASP A 114 10.91 -10.42 14.65
N SER A 115 9.96 -9.79 13.93
CA SER A 115 9.26 -10.41 12.82
C SER A 115 10.09 -10.38 11.53
N ASN A 116 9.83 -11.34 10.64
CA ASN A 116 10.48 -11.40 9.32
C ASN A 116 9.65 -10.69 8.23
N PHE A 117 8.34 -10.60 8.43
CA PHE A 117 7.42 -9.91 7.53
C PHE A 117 6.44 -9.08 8.33
N VAL A 118 6.25 -7.86 7.86
CA VAL A 118 5.28 -6.91 8.39
C VAL A 118 4.36 -6.47 7.25
N GLY A 119 3.08 -6.42 7.51
CA GLY A 119 2.10 -5.83 6.61
C GLY A 119 1.02 -5.12 7.39
N PHE A 120 0.29 -4.27 6.71
CA PHE A 120 -0.86 -3.56 7.25
C PHE A 120 -2.03 -3.77 6.30
N ILE A 121 -3.18 -4.12 6.86
CA ILE A 121 -4.44 -4.25 6.12
C ILE A 121 -5.22 -2.98 6.39
N ASP A 122 -5.51 -2.19 5.37
CA ASP A 122 -6.17 -0.90 5.51
C ASP A 122 -7.46 -1.03 6.33
N ARG A 123 -8.26 -2.06 6.01
CA ARG A 123 -9.51 -2.33 6.74
C ARG A 123 -9.88 -3.81 6.71
N VAL A 124 -10.34 -4.33 7.86
CA VAL A 124 -10.91 -5.67 8.00
C VAL A 124 -12.33 -5.53 8.51
N ASN A 125 -13.33 -5.78 7.67
CA ASN A 125 -14.71 -5.87 8.10
C ASN A 125 -14.99 -7.24 8.67
N ILE A 126 -15.68 -7.28 9.80
CA ILE A 126 -15.91 -8.48 10.61
C ILE A 126 -17.40 -8.82 10.59
N SER A 127 -17.71 -10.04 10.19
CA SER A 127 -19.04 -10.68 10.34
C SER A 127 -18.88 -11.96 11.17
N ASP A 128 -19.98 -12.59 11.57
CA ASP A 128 -19.96 -13.72 12.52
C ASP A 128 -19.04 -14.88 12.08
N ASP A 129 -18.99 -15.20 10.78
CA ASP A 129 -18.24 -16.34 10.21
C ASP A 129 -17.38 -15.97 9.01
N SER A 130 -17.25 -14.69 8.68
CA SER A 130 -16.47 -14.24 7.54
C SER A 130 -15.73 -12.93 7.80
N LEU A 131 -14.64 -12.73 7.06
CA LEU A 131 -13.88 -11.49 7.03
C LEU A 131 -13.85 -10.92 5.62
N GLU A 132 -13.94 -9.59 5.51
CA GLU A 132 -13.63 -8.88 4.28
C GLU A 132 -12.33 -8.09 4.49
N LEU A 133 -11.30 -8.42 3.71
CA LEU A 133 -10.02 -7.72 3.72
C LEU A 133 -10.01 -6.69 2.61
N ILE A 134 -9.91 -5.43 2.97
CA ILE A 134 -10.03 -4.31 2.06
C ILE A 134 -8.69 -3.61 1.97
N ASP A 135 -8.27 -3.34 0.75
CA ASP A 135 -7.13 -2.50 0.40
C ASP A 135 -7.64 -1.38 -0.51
N PHE A 136 -7.59 -0.15 -0.01
CA PHE A 136 -8.03 1.02 -0.75
C PHE A 136 -7.00 1.42 -1.81
N LYS A 137 -7.48 1.81 -2.97
CA LYS A 137 -6.68 2.26 -4.10
C LYS A 137 -7.10 3.66 -4.53
N THR A 138 -6.12 4.57 -4.57
CA THR A 138 -6.28 5.97 -4.98
C THR A 138 -5.75 6.23 -6.39
N GLY A 139 -5.44 5.19 -7.13
CA GLY A 139 -4.94 5.28 -8.50
C GLY A 139 -5.97 4.84 -9.52
N LYS A 140 -5.54 4.80 -10.78
CA LYS A 140 -6.39 4.36 -11.88
C LYS A 140 -6.96 2.96 -11.63
N TYR A 141 -8.24 2.79 -11.95
CA TYR A 141 -8.89 1.49 -11.94
C TYR A 141 -8.14 0.49 -12.84
N LYS A 142 -8.02 -0.73 -12.36
CA LYS A 142 -7.47 -1.85 -13.14
C LYS A 142 -8.58 -2.85 -13.39
N GLU A 143 -8.74 -3.23 -14.64
CA GLU A 143 -9.64 -4.32 -15.00
C GLU A 143 -9.29 -5.61 -14.25
N PRO A 144 -10.27 -6.46 -13.90
CA PRO A 144 -10.05 -7.67 -13.10
C PRO A 144 -8.94 -8.58 -13.62
N ASN A 145 -8.81 -8.73 -14.95
CA ASN A 145 -7.78 -9.55 -15.59
C ASN A 145 -6.35 -9.03 -15.37
N PHE A 146 -6.19 -7.75 -15.05
CA PHE A 146 -4.89 -7.13 -14.76
C PHE A 146 -4.66 -6.94 -13.26
N GLN A 147 -5.63 -7.30 -12.41
CA GLN A 147 -5.51 -7.19 -10.97
C GLN A 147 -4.64 -8.32 -10.42
N LYS A 148 -3.63 -7.95 -9.63
CA LYS A 148 -2.79 -8.90 -8.89
C LYS A 148 -3.21 -8.92 -7.45
N TYR A 149 -3.58 -10.08 -6.95
CA TYR A 149 -4.08 -10.27 -5.59
C TYR A 149 -2.99 -10.70 -4.58
N ASP A 150 -1.71 -10.78 -4.99
CA ASP A 150 -0.62 -11.30 -4.17
C ASP A 150 -0.57 -10.69 -2.76
N GLN A 151 -0.76 -9.39 -2.64
CA GLN A 151 -0.75 -8.68 -1.35
C GLN A 151 -1.88 -9.14 -0.45
N LEU A 152 -3.12 -9.09 -0.94
CA LEU A 152 -4.30 -9.50 -0.17
C LEU A 152 -4.33 -10.99 0.12
N MET A 153 -3.71 -11.82 -0.72
CA MET A 153 -3.54 -13.26 -0.44
C MET A 153 -2.63 -13.51 0.76
N VAL A 154 -1.54 -12.75 0.91
CA VAL A 154 -0.68 -12.81 2.11
C VAL A 154 -1.47 -12.41 3.34
N TYR A 155 -2.28 -11.36 3.25
CA TYR A 155 -3.13 -10.91 4.35
C TYR A 155 -4.19 -11.96 4.72
N ALA A 156 -4.81 -12.56 3.71
CA ALA A 156 -5.80 -13.63 3.91
C ALA A 156 -5.17 -14.86 4.59
N MET A 157 -3.93 -15.22 4.23
CA MET A 157 -3.21 -16.30 4.90
C MET A 157 -3.03 -16.04 6.40
N TYR A 158 -2.64 -14.80 6.77
CA TYR A 158 -2.51 -14.42 8.17
C TYR A 158 -3.84 -14.53 8.90
N MET A 159 -4.89 -13.90 8.36
CA MET A 159 -6.21 -13.84 8.98
C MET A 159 -6.83 -15.23 9.13
N PHE A 160 -6.68 -16.08 8.11
CA PHE A 160 -7.16 -17.46 8.15
C PHE A 160 -6.48 -18.28 9.25
N LYS A 161 -5.15 -18.18 9.36
CA LYS A 161 -4.38 -18.88 10.41
C LYS A 161 -4.69 -18.34 11.81
N ARG A 162 -4.89 -17.01 11.92
CA ARG A 162 -5.07 -16.34 13.21
C ARG A 162 -6.45 -16.51 13.78
N TYR A 163 -7.50 -16.43 12.95
CA TYR A 163 -8.89 -16.35 13.37
C TYR A 163 -9.73 -17.59 13.02
N LYS A 164 -9.18 -18.55 12.28
CA LYS A 164 -9.85 -19.82 11.90
C LYS A 164 -11.23 -19.61 11.26
N VAL A 165 -11.37 -18.56 10.45
CA VAL A 165 -12.62 -18.26 9.74
C VAL A 165 -12.80 -19.16 8.52
N ASN A 166 -14.07 -19.40 8.14
CA ASN A 166 -14.40 -20.28 7.02
C ASN A 166 -14.40 -19.58 5.66
N LYS A 167 -14.60 -18.27 5.65
CA LYS A 167 -14.70 -17.45 4.44
C LYS A 167 -13.93 -16.16 4.59
N ILE A 168 -13.13 -15.83 3.59
CA ILE A 168 -12.47 -14.54 3.47
C ILE A 168 -12.78 -13.98 2.08
N LYS A 169 -13.33 -12.77 2.04
CA LYS A 169 -13.45 -11.98 0.81
C LYS A 169 -12.32 -10.95 0.80
N ILE A 170 -11.55 -10.92 -0.27
CA ILE A 170 -10.52 -9.88 -0.50
C ILE A 170 -11.06 -8.86 -1.50
N ARG A 171 -10.83 -7.56 -1.24
CA ARG A 171 -11.39 -6.46 -2.02
C ARG A 171 -10.33 -5.39 -2.28
N PHE A 172 -10.02 -5.11 -3.54
CA PHE A 172 -9.37 -3.88 -3.95
C PHE A 172 -10.42 -2.84 -4.29
N VAL A 173 -10.51 -1.80 -3.50
CA VAL A 173 -11.53 -0.76 -3.60
C VAL A 173 -10.91 0.52 -4.17
N TYR A 174 -11.32 0.90 -5.36
CA TYR A 174 -10.87 2.10 -6.06
C TYR A 174 -11.76 3.28 -5.68
N VAL A 175 -11.33 4.01 -4.66
CA VAL A 175 -12.12 5.03 -3.97
C VAL A 175 -12.63 6.12 -4.92
N GLU A 176 -11.76 6.64 -5.80
CA GLU A 176 -12.11 7.70 -6.76
C GLU A 176 -13.06 7.24 -7.87
N HIS A 177 -13.19 5.94 -8.05
CA HIS A 177 -13.99 5.37 -9.15
C HIS A 177 -15.27 4.71 -8.67
N ASN A 178 -15.44 4.55 -7.35
CA ASN A 178 -16.54 3.76 -6.75
C ASN A 178 -16.65 2.34 -7.36
N LEU A 179 -15.50 1.71 -7.61
CA LEU A 179 -15.41 0.37 -8.19
C LEU A 179 -14.56 -0.55 -7.30
N GLU A 180 -14.82 -1.84 -7.40
CA GLU A 180 -14.00 -2.84 -6.74
C GLU A 180 -13.63 -4.00 -7.65
N ASN A 181 -12.52 -4.65 -7.30
CA ASN A 181 -12.21 -6.01 -7.72
C ASN A 181 -12.17 -6.88 -6.47
N SER A 182 -12.99 -7.90 -6.41
CA SER A 182 -13.07 -8.79 -5.26
C SER A 182 -12.95 -10.26 -5.64
N LEU A 183 -12.53 -11.05 -4.65
CA LEU A 183 -12.40 -12.50 -4.78
C LEU A 183 -12.74 -13.15 -3.43
N GLU A 184 -13.58 -14.17 -3.46
CA GLU A 184 -13.83 -15.04 -2.29
C GLU A 184 -12.79 -16.15 -2.25
N LEU A 185 -12.23 -16.39 -1.07
CA LEU A 185 -11.17 -17.36 -0.86
C LEU A 185 -11.68 -18.53 -0.01
N SER A 186 -11.44 -19.73 -0.53
CA SER A 186 -11.60 -20.97 0.23
C SER A 186 -10.29 -21.35 0.95
N PRO A 187 -10.36 -22.20 2.00
CA PRO A 187 -9.18 -22.71 2.68
C PRO A 187 -8.15 -23.34 1.74
N SER A 188 -8.61 -24.11 0.76
CA SER A 188 -7.73 -24.79 -0.23
C SER A 188 -6.99 -23.79 -1.14
N MET A 189 -7.62 -22.70 -1.53
CA MET A 189 -6.96 -21.64 -2.30
C MET A 189 -5.86 -20.98 -1.46
N ILE A 190 -6.14 -20.70 -0.18
CA ILE A 190 -5.17 -20.08 0.74
C ILE A 190 -3.98 -21.00 0.96
N GLU A 191 -4.21 -22.32 1.11
CA GLU A 191 -3.13 -23.29 1.26
C GLU A 191 -2.23 -23.37 0.01
N PHE A 192 -2.83 -23.42 -1.17
CA PHE A 192 -2.10 -23.39 -2.44
C PHE A 192 -1.19 -22.16 -2.55
N TRP A 193 -1.72 -20.98 -2.24
CA TRP A 193 -0.96 -19.73 -2.26
C TRP A 193 0.13 -19.70 -1.18
N SER A 194 -0.14 -20.25 0.00
CA SER A 194 0.85 -20.38 1.08
C SER A 194 2.09 -21.15 0.61
N ASN A 195 1.88 -22.28 -0.05
CA ASN A 195 2.97 -23.10 -0.57
C ASN A 195 3.74 -22.37 -1.68
N SER A 196 3.05 -21.68 -2.58
CA SER A 196 3.69 -20.86 -3.63
C SER A 196 4.53 -19.72 -3.05
N LEU A 197 4.07 -19.09 -1.98
CA LEU A 197 4.80 -18.03 -1.29
C LEU A 197 6.06 -18.58 -0.61
N LYS A 198 5.96 -19.69 0.11
CA LYS A 198 7.12 -20.37 0.75
C LYS A 198 8.19 -20.71 -0.29
N ASN A 199 7.81 -21.24 -1.45
CA ASN A 199 8.74 -21.53 -2.54
C ASN A 199 9.44 -20.24 -3.03
N THR A 200 8.69 -19.15 -3.18
CA THR A 200 9.26 -17.86 -3.60
C THR A 200 10.27 -17.32 -2.58
N VAL A 201 9.99 -17.46 -1.28
CA VAL A 201 10.91 -17.04 -0.23
C VAL A 201 12.17 -17.89 -0.22
N THR A 202 12.02 -19.20 -0.33
CA THR A 202 13.16 -20.12 -0.45
C THR A 202 14.03 -19.76 -1.67
N GLU A 203 13.43 -19.45 -2.82
CA GLU A 203 14.16 -18.97 -4.01
C GLU A 203 14.93 -17.66 -3.71
N ILE A 204 14.32 -16.70 -3.03
CA ILE A 204 14.98 -15.45 -2.65
C ILE A 204 16.17 -15.71 -1.73
N HIS A 205 16.00 -16.53 -0.70
CA HIS A 205 17.08 -16.89 0.25
C HIS A 205 18.26 -17.58 -0.43
N ASN A 206 17.98 -18.46 -1.40
CA ASN A 206 19.00 -19.19 -2.14
C ASN A 206 19.64 -18.37 -3.26
N THR A 207 19.09 -17.18 -3.58
CA THR A 207 19.60 -16.33 -4.65
C THR A 207 20.85 -15.58 -4.20
N LYS A 208 22.01 -15.94 -4.79
CA LYS A 208 23.29 -15.28 -4.54
C LYS A 208 23.51 -14.01 -5.39
N ARG A 209 22.83 -13.88 -6.51
CA ARG A 209 22.99 -12.77 -7.46
C ARG A 209 21.65 -12.29 -8.00
N PHE A 210 21.27 -11.08 -7.64
CA PHE A 210 20.04 -10.43 -8.08
C PHE A 210 20.25 -9.69 -9.41
N LYS A 211 19.62 -10.19 -10.47
CA LYS A 211 19.75 -9.62 -11.81
C LYS A 211 18.93 -8.34 -11.94
N LYS A 212 19.45 -7.39 -12.75
CA LYS A 212 18.67 -6.22 -13.18
C LYS A 212 17.54 -6.67 -14.11
N ASN A 213 16.32 -6.15 -13.87
CA ASN A 213 15.18 -6.33 -14.78
C ASN A 213 14.80 -4.96 -15.35
N LYS A 214 15.40 -4.60 -16.50
CA LYS A 214 15.13 -3.33 -17.18
C LYS A 214 13.70 -3.32 -17.71
N ASN A 215 12.95 -2.28 -17.38
CA ASN A 215 11.56 -2.09 -17.82
C ASN A 215 11.20 -0.59 -17.81
N ASN A 216 10.00 -0.25 -18.29
CA ASN A 216 9.52 1.12 -18.42
C ASN A 216 9.38 1.89 -17.09
N LEU A 217 9.47 1.21 -15.93
CA LEU A 217 9.43 1.85 -14.61
C LEU A 217 10.83 2.21 -14.09
N CYS A 218 11.90 1.82 -14.77
CA CYS A 218 13.25 2.15 -14.34
C CYS A 218 13.51 3.65 -14.14
N PRO A 219 13.00 4.58 -14.98
CA PRO A 219 13.16 6.01 -14.76
C PRO A 219 12.60 6.51 -13.41
N TRP A 220 11.58 5.83 -12.86
CA TRP A 220 10.93 6.17 -11.58
C TRP A 220 11.38 5.28 -10.42
N CYS A 221 12.42 4.46 -10.63
CA CYS A 221 12.96 3.60 -9.58
C CYS A 221 13.74 4.43 -8.55
N ASP A 222 13.51 4.20 -7.26
CA ASP A 222 14.23 4.87 -6.17
C ASP A 222 15.77 4.74 -6.27
N PHE A 223 16.24 3.74 -6.99
CA PHE A 223 17.65 3.42 -7.19
C PHE A 223 18.17 3.73 -8.60
N VAL A 224 17.42 4.51 -9.39
CA VAL A 224 17.82 4.80 -10.79
C VAL A 224 19.18 5.46 -10.87
N LEU A 225 19.51 6.39 -9.96
CA LEU A 225 20.78 7.11 -9.92
C LEU A 225 21.98 6.21 -9.61
N ILE A 226 21.75 5.10 -8.90
CA ILE A 226 22.79 4.11 -8.57
C ILE A 226 22.89 3.04 -9.67
N CYS A 227 21.74 2.65 -10.21
CA CYS A 227 21.63 1.50 -11.11
C CYS A 227 21.96 1.82 -12.57
N ASP A 228 21.35 2.87 -13.12
CA ASP A 228 21.52 3.35 -14.50
C ASP A 228 21.03 4.81 -14.59
N PRO A 229 21.88 5.77 -14.20
CA PRO A 229 21.46 7.18 -14.04
C PRO A 229 20.90 7.79 -15.33
N LYS A 230 21.39 7.37 -16.51
CA LYS A 230 20.95 7.93 -17.79
C LYS A 230 19.44 7.71 -18.04
N LEU A 231 18.84 6.70 -17.45
CA LEU A 231 17.41 6.42 -17.60
C LEU A 231 16.50 7.48 -16.99
N ILE A 232 16.99 8.31 -16.06
CA ILE A 232 16.18 9.35 -15.44
C ILE A 232 15.72 10.42 -16.44
N LYS A 233 16.49 10.66 -17.52
CA LYS A 233 16.11 11.56 -18.62
C LYS A 233 14.78 11.18 -19.27
N ASN A 234 14.36 9.93 -19.17
CA ASN A 234 13.10 9.45 -19.74
C ASN A 234 11.88 9.83 -18.89
N ARG A 235 12.05 10.52 -17.76
CA ARG A 235 10.95 11.04 -16.96
C ARG A 235 10.40 12.32 -17.57
N LYS A 236 9.07 12.43 -17.61
CA LYS A 236 8.39 13.65 -18.07
C LYS A 236 8.64 14.88 -17.17
N ASP A 237 8.99 14.64 -15.92
CA ASP A 237 9.29 15.65 -14.90
C ASP A 237 10.80 15.82 -14.66
N TYR A 238 11.66 15.38 -15.57
CA TYR A 238 13.12 15.43 -15.42
C TYR A 238 13.61 16.84 -15.09
N ASP A 239 13.16 17.86 -15.82
CA ASP A 239 13.58 19.24 -15.59
C ASP A 239 13.20 19.76 -14.21
N LYS A 240 12.10 19.27 -13.63
CA LYS A 240 11.65 19.66 -12.28
C LYS A 240 12.44 19.01 -11.15
N ILE A 241 13.09 17.87 -11.42
CA ILE A 241 13.84 17.11 -10.42
C ILE A 241 15.34 17.21 -10.61
N LYS A 242 15.82 17.86 -11.69
CA LYS A 242 17.22 17.97 -12.05
C LYS A 242 18.08 18.55 -10.91
N ASP A 243 17.56 19.56 -10.22
CA ASP A 243 18.25 20.22 -9.11
C ASP A 243 18.39 19.35 -7.85
N GLN A 244 17.63 18.25 -7.77
CA GLN A 244 17.72 17.27 -6.69
C GLN A 244 18.78 16.20 -6.94
N ILE A 245 19.37 16.17 -8.15
CA ILE A 245 20.38 15.18 -8.56
C ILE A 245 21.76 15.69 -8.16
N PRO A 246 22.56 14.89 -7.43
CA PRO A 246 23.93 15.26 -7.10
C PRO A 246 24.73 15.62 -8.36
N LYS A 247 25.52 16.71 -8.32
CA LYS A 247 26.29 17.26 -9.46
C LYS A 247 27.15 16.20 -10.16
N GLU A 248 27.84 15.36 -9.37
CA GLU A 248 28.69 14.28 -9.89
C GLU A 248 27.94 13.23 -10.71
N ILE A 249 26.65 13.02 -10.39
CA ILE A 249 25.79 12.11 -11.13
C ILE A 249 25.22 12.84 -12.34
N LEU A 250 24.87 14.11 -12.20
CA LEU A 250 24.36 14.92 -13.29
C LEU A 250 25.33 15.01 -14.46
N GLU A 251 26.62 15.22 -14.20
CA GLU A 251 27.69 15.20 -15.20
C GLU A 251 27.75 13.86 -15.96
N LYS A 252 27.57 12.73 -15.25
CA LYS A 252 27.51 11.39 -15.89
C LYS A 252 26.24 11.14 -16.71
N ILE A 253 25.20 11.89 -16.44
CA ILE A 253 23.94 11.81 -17.17
C ILE A 253 24.00 12.66 -18.44
N GLU A 254 24.66 13.80 -18.39
CA GLU A 254 24.73 14.77 -19.48
C GLU A 254 25.79 14.45 -20.53
N ASN A 255 26.85 13.79 -20.13
CA ASN A 255 27.90 13.23 -21.01
C ASN A 255 27.50 11.79 -21.45
#